data_96d2d937c5946381d003833a59ecc71e
#
_entry.id   96d2d937c5946381d003833a59ecc71e
#
_cell.length_a   1.000
_cell.length_b   1.000
_cell.length_c   1.000
_cell.angle_alpha   90.00
_cell.angle_beta   90.00
_cell.angle_gamma   90.00
#
_symmetry.space_group_name_H-M   'P 1'
#
loop_
_entity.id
_entity.type
_entity.pdbx_description
1 polymer ?
#
loop_
_entity_poly.entity_id
_entity_poly.type
_entity_poly.pdbx_seq_one_letter_code
_entity_poly.pdbx_strand_id
1 'polypeptide(L)'
;MSLSYDIFMIVAIVASIVPLTFISYETPVFDIMEDVTITIFIIDYVLRWSTADFRMKKGKWSFLLYPFTAWAILDLLSILPGLELIGDSFKVFRIARLLKILRLFKFVRYSKSIQLVRRVIRKERPVLLTMLGLLAFYIFLTALVMFNAENSINPETGLRNFRTFFDALYWATITLTSVGYGDIIPLTNVGRAISMISSLVGVAVIALPSGVITASYLDEVRKLRSKKDDNS
;
A
#
# COMPACT_ATOMS: atom_id res chain seq x y z
N MET A 1 -15.35 18.97 6.58
CA MET A 1 -14.29 19.76 5.96
C MET A 1 -14.79 20.24 4.62
N SER A 2 -14.42 21.42 4.17
CA SER A 2 -14.86 21.92 2.86
C SER A 2 -14.12 21.15 1.75
N LEU A 3 -14.78 20.94 0.62
CA LEU A 3 -14.19 20.28 -0.56
C LEU A 3 -12.91 21.00 -1.02
N SER A 4 -12.91 22.32 -0.95
CA SER A 4 -11.77 23.16 -1.33
C SER A 4 -10.52 22.89 -0.47
N TYR A 5 -10.71 22.67 0.83
CA TYR A 5 -9.60 22.33 1.73
C TYR A 5 -9.03 20.93 1.43
N ASP A 6 -9.90 19.95 1.17
CA ASP A 6 -9.46 18.60 0.83
C ASP A 6 -8.64 18.61 -0.49
N ILE A 7 -9.10 19.37 -1.51
CA ILE A 7 -8.39 19.55 -2.78
C ILE A 7 -7.04 20.24 -2.56
N PHE A 8 -7.00 21.34 -1.79
CA PHE A 8 -5.76 22.06 -1.47
C PHE A 8 -4.73 21.13 -0.84
N MET A 9 -5.14 20.33 0.14
CA MET A 9 -4.24 19.39 0.81
C MET A 9 -3.77 18.26 -0.13
N ILE A 10 -4.61 17.77 -1.03
CA ILE A 10 -4.22 16.80 -2.05
C ILE A 10 -3.15 17.39 -2.97
N VAL A 11 -3.33 18.64 -3.43
CA VAL A 11 -2.34 19.32 -4.26
C VAL A 11 -1.02 19.51 -3.51
N ALA A 12 -1.06 19.92 -2.25
CA ALA A 12 0.13 20.05 -1.42
C ALA A 12 0.88 18.71 -1.25
N ILE A 13 0.16 17.59 -1.05
CA ILE A 13 0.75 16.26 -0.95
C ILE A 13 1.42 15.87 -2.28
N VAL A 14 0.74 16.06 -3.42
CA VAL A 14 1.30 15.77 -4.74
C VAL A 14 2.55 16.61 -4.98
N ALA A 15 2.49 17.93 -4.71
CA ALA A 15 3.64 18.82 -4.84
C ALA A 15 4.84 18.36 -3.99
N SER A 16 4.60 17.87 -2.77
CA SER A 16 5.67 17.39 -1.86
C SER A 16 6.40 16.14 -2.37
N ILE A 17 5.84 15.44 -3.36
CA ILE A 17 6.41 14.20 -3.91
C ILE A 17 7.17 14.47 -5.21
N VAL A 18 6.80 15.53 -5.94
CA VAL A 18 7.45 15.88 -7.22
C VAL A 18 8.98 15.89 -7.11
N PRO A 19 9.62 16.50 -6.09
CA PRO A 19 11.07 16.46 -5.97
C PRO A 19 11.65 15.04 -5.90
N LEU A 20 10.93 14.05 -5.34
CA LEU A 20 11.39 12.66 -5.22
C LEU A 20 11.48 11.92 -6.55
N THR A 21 10.86 12.44 -7.61
CA THR A 21 10.88 11.85 -8.96
C THR A 21 12.12 12.24 -9.77
N PHE A 22 12.91 13.21 -9.28
CA PHE A 22 14.10 13.68 -9.95
C PHE A 22 15.38 13.14 -9.30
N ILE A 23 16.33 12.68 -10.12
CA ILE A 23 17.61 12.14 -9.66
C ILE A 23 18.49 13.25 -9.12
N SER A 24 18.50 14.43 -9.76
CA SER A 24 19.23 15.63 -9.34
C SER A 24 18.35 16.48 -8.43
N TYR A 25 18.49 16.26 -7.14
CA TYR A 25 17.64 16.83 -6.11
C TYR A 25 18.06 18.25 -5.66
N GLU A 26 19.23 18.72 -6.11
CA GLU A 26 19.86 19.95 -5.61
C GLU A 26 19.47 21.18 -6.45
N THR A 27 18.18 21.46 -6.54
CA THR A 27 17.73 22.73 -7.12
C THR A 27 17.03 23.57 -6.05
N PRO A 28 17.34 24.88 -5.93
CA PRO A 28 16.72 25.76 -4.94
C PRO A 28 15.18 25.76 -4.97
N VAL A 29 14.61 25.43 -6.14
CA VAL A 29 13.16 25.35 -6.32
C VAL A 29 12.57 24.17 -5.54
N PHE A 30 13.25 23.03 -5.51
CA PHE A 30 12.77 21.85 -4.78
C PHE A 30 12.88 22.03 -3.27
N ASP A 31 13.91 22.72 -2.80
CA ASP A 31 14.05 23.05 -1.38
C ASP A 31 12.92 23.98 -0.92
N ILE A 32 12.63 25.03 -1.69
CA ILE A 32 11.50 25.94 -1.40
C ILE A 32 10.16 25.17 -1.44
N MET A 33 9.95 24.28 -2.41
CA MET A 33 8.72 23.46 -2.47
C MET A 33 8.61 22.56 -1.24
N GLU A 34 9.70 22.00 -0.78
CA GLU A 34 9.74 21.15 0.41
C GLU A 34 9.38 21.95 1.66
N ASP A 35 10.04 23.09 1.90
CA ASP A 35 9.81 23.95 3.05
C ASP A 35 8.35 24.45 3.12
N VAL A 36 7.82 24.89 1.98
CA VAL A 36 6.41 25.34 1.89
C VAL A 36 5.46 24.20 2.22
N THR A 37 5.67 23.02 1.64
CA THR A 37 4.77 21.87 1.87
C THR A 37 4.86 21.33 3.31
N ILE A 38 6.05 21.33 3.91
CA ILE A 38 6.24 20.95 5.33
C ILE A 38 5.54 21.96 6.23
N THR A 39 5.69 23.25 5.96
CA THR A 39 5.02 24.31 6.72
C THR A 39 3.50 24.14 6.68
N ILE A 40 2.93 23.87 5.50
CA ILE A 40 1.49 23.57 5.36
C ILE A 40 1.10 22.37 6.22
N PHE A 41 1.91 21.31 6.23
CA PHE A 41 1.63 20.09 6.99
C PHE A 41 1.73 20.31 8.50
N ILE A 42 2.66 21.13 8.96
CA ILE A 42 2.78 21.52 10.37
C ILE A 42 1.55 22.34 10.81
N ILE A 43 1.16 23.33 10.01
CA ILE A 43 -0.05 24.14 10.29
C ILE A 43 -1.29 23.26 10.37
N ASP A 44 -1.48 22.34 9.42
CA ASP A 44 -2.61 21.38 9.43
C ASP A 44 -2.58 20.51 10.70
N TYR A 45 -1.41 20.02 11.09
CA TYR A 45 -1.26 19.20 12.30
C TYR A 45 -1.62 19.98 13.57
N VAL A 46 -1.08 21.20 13.72
CA VAL A 46 -1.33 22.07 14.87
C VAL A 46 -2.81 22.46 14.97
N LEU A 47 -3.45 22.83 13.86
CA LEU A 47 -4.88 23.14 13.83
C LEU A 47 -5.74 21.95 14.26
N ARG A 48 -5.36 20.74 13.86
CA ARG A 48 -6.06 19.52 14.25
C ARG A 48 -5.81 19.15 15.71
N TRP A 49 -4.60 19.38 16.19
CA TRP A 49 -4.26 19.18 17.59
C TRP A 49 -5.06 20.15 18.48
N SER A 50 -5.10 21.42 18.11
CA SER A 50 -5.87 22.45 18.82
C SER A 50 -7.39 22.15 18.85
N THR A 51 -7.90 21.45 17.83
CA THR A 51 -9.32 21.07 17.73
C THR A 51 -9.60 19.63 18.19
N ALA A 52 -8.62 18.95 18.80
CA ALA A 52 -8.73 17.55 19.19
C ALA A 52 -9.87 17.27 20.16
N ASP A 53 -10.19 18.21 21.05
CA ASP A 53 -11.25 18.05 22.03
C ASP A 53 -12.63 17.96 21.39
N PHE A 54 -12.92 18.80 20.38
CA PHE A 54 -14.18 18.74 19.62
C PHE A 54 -14.41 17.38 18.96
N ARG A 55 -13.33 16.67 18.65
CA ARG A 55 -13.39 15.39 17.94
C ARG A 55 -13.43 14.18 18.88
N MET A 56 -12.64 14.23 19.97
CA MET A 56 -12.49 13.11 20.91
C MET A 56 -13.42 13.19 22.10
N LYS A 57 -13.96 14.39 22.42
CA LYS A 57 -14.91 14.65 23.52
C LYS A 57 -14.42 14.14 24.89
N LYS A 58 -13.09 14.17 25.14
CA LYS A 58 -12.45 13.70 26.37
C LYS A 58 -11.82 14.84 27.20
N GLY A 59 -12.20 16.11 26.93
CA GLY A 59 -11.67 17.28 27.61
C GLY A 59 -10.15 17.40 27.45
N LYS A 60 -9.43 17.83 28.48
CA LYS A 60 -7.97 18.05 28.45
C LYS A 60 -7.16 16.81 28.06
N TRP A 61 -7.67 15.61 28.28
CA TRP A 61 -7.06 14.35 27.87
C TRP A 61 -7.02 14.17 26.34
N SER A 62 -7.91 14.84 25.61
CA SER A 62 -7.92 14.79 24.15
C SER A 62 -6.60 15.30 23.55
N PHE A 63 -6.02 16.35 24.12
CA PHE A 63 -4.76 16.93 23.65
C PHE A 63 -3.57 16.00 23.87
N LEU A 64 -3.56 15.25 24.98
CA LEU A 64 -2.50 14.30 25.29
C LEU A 64 -2.60 13.02 24.46
N LEU A 65 -3.82 12.56 24.19
CA LEU A 65 -4.09 11.32 23.47
C LEU A 65 -4.04 11.50 21.93
N TYR A 66 -4.26 12.72 21.43
CA TYR A 66 -4.31 12.98 19.99
C TYR A 66 -3.05 12.55 19.24
N PRO A 67 -1.81 12.86 19.69
CA PRO A 67 -0.58 12.45 19.00
C PRO A 67 -0.45 10.93 18.81
N PHE A 68 -1.07 10.14 19.68
CA PHE A 68 -1.05 8.67 19.63
C PHE A 68 -2.18 8.09 18.78
N THR A 69 -3.03 8.91 18.20
CA THR A 69 -4.04 8.41 17.24
C THR A 69 -3.37 8.03 15.91
N ALA A 70 -3.88 6.98 15.25
CA ALA A 70 -3.35 6.52 13.97
C ALA A 70 -3.26 7.65 12.92
N TRP A 71 -4.20 8.59 12.93
CA TRP A 71 -4.20 9.72 12.03
C TRP A 71 -3.14 10.77 12.36
N ALA A 72 -2.90 11.03 13.64
CA ALA A 72 -1.87 11.97 14.07
C ALA A 72 -0.47 11.39 13.85
N ILE A 73 -0.29 10.08 14.05
CA ILE A 73 0.97 9.39 13.74
C ILE A 73 1.28 9.50 12.23
N LEU A 74 0.30 9.30 11.35
CA LEU A 74 0.48 9.47 9.91
C LEU A 74 0.86 10.92 9.55
N ASP A 75 0.23 11.91 10.21
CA ASP A 75 0.58 13.31 10.01
C ASP A 75 2.01 13.60 10.49
N LEU A 76 2.39 13.10 11.66
CA LEU A 76 3.72 13.27 12.23
C LEU A 76 4.81 12.60 11.37
N LEU A 77 4.58 11.36 10.94
CA LEU A 77 5.48 10.65 10.03
C LEU A 77 5.68 11.38 8.69
N SER A 78 4.71 12.17 8.25
CA SER A 78 4.84 12.97 7.03
C SER A 78 5.68 14.24 7.20
N ILE A 79 5.79 14.75 8.44
CA ILE A 79 6.53 15.97 8.78
C ILE A 79 7.97 15.62 9.18
N LEU A 80 8.15 14.53 9.93
CA LEU A 80 9.43 14.14 10.54
C LEU A 80 10.63 14.14 9.57
N PRO A 81 10.53 13.59 8.34
CA PRO A 81 11.66 13.57 7.42
C PRO A 81 12.11 14.95 6.91
N GLY A 82 11.26 15.95 7.05
CA GLY A 82 11.57 17.33 6.59
C GLY A 82 12.08 18.24 7.69
N LEU A 83 12.12 17.78 8.93
CA LEU A 83 12.61 18.60 10.05
C LEU A 83 14.15 18.52 10.23
N GLU A 84 14.87 17.83 9.33
CA GLU A 84 16.34 17.63 9.40
C GLU A 84 16.86 17.15 10.77
N LEU A 85 15.96 16.67 11.64
CA LEU A 85 16.27 16.20 13.00
C LEU A 85 17.13 14.92 13.02
N ILE A 86 17.40 14.35 11.86
CA ILE A 86 18.09 13.09 11.68
C ILE A 86 19.48 13.39 11.14
N GLY A 87 20.41 13.69 12.02
CA GLY A 87 21.85 13.94 11.89
C GLY A 87 22.57 13.80 10.52
N ASP A 88 23.70 14.48 10.37
CA ASP A 88 24.51 14.67 9.15
C ASP A 88 25.14 13.42 8.53
N SER A 89 24.81 12.21 8.96
CA SER A 89 25.35 10.97 8.38
C SER A 89 24.71 10.63 7.03
N PHE A 90 25.54 10.48 6.01
CA PHE A 90 25.14 10.16 4.63
C PHE A 90 24.16 8.98 4.47
N LYS A 91 24.25 7.97 5.36
CA LYS A 91 23.33 6.84 5.39
C LYS A 91 21.93 7.23 5.89
N VAL A 92 21.88 8.13 6.86
CA VAL A 92 20.62 8.62 7.45
C VAL A 92 19.89 9.52 6.47
N PHE A 93 20.59 10.31 5.68
CA PHE A 93 20.02 11.16 4.62
C PHE A 93 19.28 10.32 3.54
N ARG A 94 19.84 9.15 3.18
CA ARG A 94 19.21 8.25 2.22
C ARG A 94 17.91 7.63 2.77
N ILE A 95 17.90 7.26 4.06
CA ILE A 95 16.71 6.71 4.73
C ILE A 95 15.65 7.81 4.90
N ALA A 96 16.04 9.02 5.30
CA ALA A 96 15.12 10.16 5.41
C ALA A 96 14.40 10.46 4.08
N ARG A 97 15.13 10.38 2.95
CA ARG A 97 14.55 10.55 1.61
C ARG A 97 13.47 9.48 1.33
N LEU A 98 13.73 8.21 1.67
CA LEU A 98 12.73 7.15 1.53
C LEU A 98 11.53 7.37 2.44
N LEU A 99 11.75 7.87 3.66
CA LEU A 99 10.67 8.18 4.59
C LEU A 99 9.75 9.31 4.10
N LYS A 100 10.23 10.20 3.21
CA LYS A 100 9.38 11.23 2.58
C LYS A 100 8.19 10.62 1.80
N ILE A 101 8.31 9.37 1.32
CA ILE A 101 7.21 8.62 0.69
C ILE A 101 6.03 8.45 1.65
N LEU A 102 6.25 8.44 2.97
CA LEU A 102 5.18 8.33 3.97
C LEU A 102 4.17 9.48 3.91
N ARG A 103 4.54 10.62 3.29
CA ARG A 103 3.62 11.74 3.01
C ARG A 103 2.43 11.32 2.16
N LEU A 104 2.58 10.28 1.29
CA LEU A 104 1.48 9.70 0.52
C LEU A 104 0.35 9.17 1.39
N PHE A 105 0.65 8.66 2.58
CA PHE A 105 -0.39 8.16 3.48
C PHE A 105 -1.34 9.25 3.97
N LYS A 106 -0.93 10.54 3.93
CA LYS A 106 -1.86 11.66 4.15
C LYS A 106 -3.01 11.68 3.15
N PHE A 107 -2.77 11.23 1.91
CA PHE A 107 -3.78 11.19 0.86
C PHE A 107 -5.02 10.38 1.26
N VAL A 108 -4.82 9.32 2.07
CA VAL A 108 -5.90 8.47 2.60
C VAL A 108 -6.92 9.29 3.41
N ARG A 109 -6.48 10.34 4.09
CA ARG A 109 -7.34 11.20 4.91
C ARG A 109 -8.22 12.13 4.07
N TYR A 110 -7.69 12.67 2.98
CA TYR A 110 -8.36 13.71 2.19
C TYR A 110 -9.18 13.14 1.03
N SER A 111 -8.85 11.95 0.55
CA SER A 111 -9.60 11.30 -0.52
C SER A 111 -10.82 10.55 0.00
N LYS A 112 -12.01 11.02 -0.37
CA LYS A 112 -13.29 10.37 -0.03
C LYS A 112 -13.37 8.96 -0.64
N SER A 113 -12.83 8.78 -1.85
CA SER A 113 -12.79 7.48 -2.53
C SER A 113 -11.95 6.47 -1.76
N ILE A 114 -10.76 6.88 -1.27
CA ILE A 114 -9.90 5.99 -0.49
C ILE A 114 -10.53 5.65 0.86
N GLN A 115 -11.20 6.62 1.51
CA GLN A 115 -11.94 6.36 2.75
C GLN A 115 -13.06 5.35 2.54
N LEU A 116 -13.73 5.39 1.38
CA LEU A 116 -14.75 4.41 1.01
C LEU A 116 -14.13 3.00 0.84
N VAL A 117 -13.04 2.89 0.07
CA VAL A 117 -12.29 1.62 -0.08
C VAL A 117 -11.84 1.08 1.29
N ARG A 118 -11.29 1.93 2.15
CA ARG A 118 -10.90 1.53 3.52
C ARG A 118 -12.08 1.00 4.32
N ARG A 119 -13.27 1.61 4.18
CA ARG A 119 -14.49 1.14 4.86
C ARG A 119 -14.90 -0.23 4.37
N VAL A 120 -14.87 -0.45 3.05
CA VAL A 120 -15.15 -1.74 2.42
C VAL A 120 -14.18 -2.82 2.92
N ILE A 121 -12.87 -2.56 2.85
CA ILE A 121 -11.85 -3.51 3.32
C ILE A 121 -12.05 -3.83 4.81
N ARG A 122 -12.39 -2.84 5.63
CA ARG A 122 -12.63 -3.06 7.06
C ARG A 122 -13.88 -3.90 7.32
N LYS A 123 -14.93 -3.70 6.54
CA LYS A 123 -16.18 -4.46 6.61
C LYS A 123 -15.97 -5.91 6.22
N GLU A 124 -15.27 -6.14 5.11
CA GLU A 124 -15.03 -7.47 4.53
C GLU A 124 -13.74 -8.14 5.06
N ARG A 125 -13.09 -7.54 6.06
CA ARG A 125 -11.81 -8.03 6.61
C ARG A 125 -11.79 -9.51 6.95
N PRO A 126 -12.79 -10.10 7.63
CA PRO A 126 -12.75 -11.53 7.95
C PRO A 126 -12.76 -12.40 6.70
N VAL A 127 -13.60 -12.07 5.72
CA VAL A 127 -13.70 -12.79 4.45
C VAL A 127 -12.40 -12.65 3.66
N LEU A 128 -11.86 -11.43 3.55
CA LEU A 128 -10.61 -11.17 2.83
C LEU A 128 -9.42 -11.89 3.47
N LEU A 129 -9.34 -11.95 4.81
CA LEU A 129 -8.27 -12.68 5.50
C LEU A 129 -8.35 -14.17 5.26
N THR A 130 -9.56 -14.75 5.24
CA THR A 130 -9.76 -16.17 4.91
C THR A 130 -9.32 -16.45 3.47
N MET A 131 -9.69 -15.62 2.52
CA MET A 131 -9.31 -15.78 1.11
C MET A 131 -7.80 -15.60 0.91
N LEU A 132 -7.18 -14.63 1.59
CA LEU A 132 -5.73 -14.44 1.55
C LEU A 132 -4.98 -15.63 2.16
N GLY A 133 -5.50 -16.20 3.25
CA GLY A 133 -4.97 -17.41 3.85
C GLY A 133 -5.06 -18.62 2.90
N LEU A 134 -6.20 -18.78 2.21
CA LEU A 134 -6.38 -19.82 1.20
C LEU A 134 -5.40 -19.63 0.03
N LEU A 135 -5.25 -18.41 -0.46
CA LEU A 135 -4.30 -18.08 -1.52
C LEU A 135 -2.85 -18.40 -1.11
N ALA A 136 -2.44 -17.96 0.10
CA ALA A 136 -1.11 -18.22 0.61
C ALA A 136 -0.83 -19.73 0.76
N PHE A 137 -1.82 -20.47 1.27
CA PHE A 137 -1.75 -21.94 1.35
C PHE A 137 -1.62 -22.57 -0.04
N TYR A 138 -2.40 -22.11 -1.01
CA TYR A 138 -2.36 -22.61 -2.37
C TYR A 138 -1.01 -22.31 -3.05
N ILE A 139 -0.46 -21.11 -2.88
CA ILE A 139 0.88 -20.75 -3.35
C ILE A 139 1.94 -21.68 -2.73
N PHE A 140 1.86 -21.91 -1.42
CA PHE A 140 2.80 -22.78 -0.71
C PHE A 140 2.71 -24.23 -1.23
N LEU A 141 1.51 -24.77 -1.40
CA LEU A 141 1.29 -26.12 -1.92
C LEU A 141 1.82 -26.26 -3.35
N THR A 142 1.51 -25.29 -4.21
CA THR A 142 2.02 -25.27 -5.60
C THR A 142 3.55 -25.23 -5.66
N ALA A 143 4.16 -24.40 -4.81
CA ALA A 143 5.62 -24.32 -4.68
C ALA A 143 6.22 -25.65 -4.22
N LEU A 144 5.60 -26.32 -3.24
CA LEU A 144 6.06 -27.62 -2.73
C LEU A 144 6.00 -28.69 -3.82
N VAL A 145 4.90 -28.76 -4.55
CA VAL A 145 4.72 -29.73 -5.66
C VAL A 145 5.73 -29.44 -6.76
N MET A 146 5.88 -28.18 -7.17
CA MET A 146 6.81 -27.80 -8.23
C MET A 146 8.26 -28.08 -7.85
N PHE A 147 8.68 -27.74 -6.63
CA PHE A 147 10.04 -27.95 -6.14
C PHE A 147 10.46 -29.42 -6.14
N ASN A 148 9.49 -30.32 -5.84
CA ASN A 148 9.75 -31.76 -5.87
C ASN A 148 9.65 -32.39 -7.27
N ALA A 149 8.81 -31.83 -8.14
CA ALA A 149 8.60 -32.35 -9.49
C ALA A 149 9.66 -31.87 -10.50
N GLU A 150 10.12 -30.62 -10.34
CA GLU A 150 11.06 -29.99 -11.27
C GLU A 150 12.50 -30.12 -10.77
N ASN A 151 13.14 -31.21 -11.16
CA ASN A 151 14.50 -31.53 -10.74
C ASN A 151 15.52 -31.42 -11.91
N SER A 152 15.16 -30.69 -12.97
CA SER A 152 15.99 -30.58 -14.18
C SER A 152 17.12 -29.55 -14.04
N ILE A 153 18.19 -29.79 -14.78
CA ILE A 153 19.31 -28.87 -14.91
C ILE A 153 19.04 -27.98 -16.13
N ASN A 154 19.14 -26.69 -15.97
CA ASN A 154 19.06 -25.73 -17.08
C ASN A 154 20.28 -25.93 -18.01
N PRO A 155 20.09 -26.23 -19.31
CA PRO A 155 21.17 -26.48 -20.26
C PRO A 155 22.13 -25.28 -20.45
N GLU A 156 21.60 -24.04 -20.25
CA GLU A 156 22.39 -22.83 -20.46
C GLU A 156 23.29 -22.50 -19.26
N THR A 157 22.82 -22.77 -18.06
CA THR A 157 23.53 -22.39 -16.81
C THR A 157 24.25 -23.57 -16.15
N GLY A 158 23.93 -24.81 -16.51
CA GLY A 158 24.43 -26.02 -15.85
C GLY A 158 23.93 -26.20 -14.41
N LEU A 159 23.00 -25.39 -13.97
CA LEU A 159 22.45 -25.39 -12.60
C LEU A 159 20.97 -25.81 -12.60
N ARG A 160 20.48 -26.28 -11.45
CA ARG A 160 19.05 -26.52 -11.27
C ARG A 160 18.30 -25.21 -11.40
N ASN A 161 17.17 -25.24 -12.09
CA ASN A 161 16.32 -24.07 -12.28
C ASN A 161 15.68 -23.61 -10.95
N PHE A 162 15.22 -24.56 -10.14
CA PHE A 162 14.77 -24.35 -8.78
C PHE A 162 15.88 -24.82 -7.82
N ARG A 163 16.75 -23.93 -7.36
CA ARG A 163 17.90 -24.27 -6.49
C ARG A 163 17.46 -24.47 -5.05
N THR A 164 16.49 -23.66 -4.62
CA THR A 164 15.95 -23.64 -3.28
C THR A 164 14.42 -23.70 -3.32
N PHE A 165 13.81 -24.07 -2.21
CA PHE A 165 12.35 -23.96 -2.05
C PHE A 165 11.86 -22.53 -2.24
N PHE A 166 12.69 -21.54 -1.87
CA PHE A 166 12.35 -20.12 -2.06
C PHE A 166 12.20 -19.75 -3.54
N ASP A 167 12.99 -20.32 -4.43
CA ASP A 167 12.85 -20.11 -5.88
C ASP A 167 11.51 -20.65 -6.39
N ALA A 168 11.08 -21.81 -5.88
CA ALA A 168 9.77 -22.36 -6.22
C ALA A 168 8.62 -21.54 -5.63
N LEU A 169 8.78 -21.02 -4.42
CA LEU A 169 7.80 -20.15 -3.78
C LEU A 169 7.67 -18.81 -4.53
N TYR A 170 8.79 -18.22 -4.92
CA TYR A 170 8.84 -17.03 -5.76
C TYR A 170 8.14 -17.29 -7.09
N TRP A 171 8.52 -18.37 -7.81
CA TRP A 171 7.89 -18.73 -9.06
C TRP A 171 6.37 -18.95 -8.92
N ALA A 172 5.94 -19.71 -7.92
CA ALA A 172 4.52 -19.94 -7.66
C ALA A 172 3.79 -18.61 -7.41
N THR A 173 4.39 -17.72 -6.63
CA THR A 173 3.80 -16.41 -6.33
C THR A 173 3.60 -15.59 -7.59
N ILE A 174 4.64 -15.39 -8.41
CA ILE A 174 4.56 -14.57 -9.62
C ILE A 174 3.68 -15.20 -10.71
N THR A 175 3.66 -16.53 -10.79
CA THR A 175 2.86 -17.26 -11.79
C THR A 175 1.39 -17.22 -11.43
N LEU A 176 1.04 -17.57 -10.19
CA LEU A 176 -0.35 -17.58 -9.73
C LEU A 176 -0.95 -16.19 -9.66
N THR A 177 -0.16 -15.16 -9.33
CA THR A 177 -0.62 -13.76 -9.37
C THR A 177 -0.65 -13.15 -10.79
N SER A 178 -0.33 -13.95 -11.81
CA SER A 178 -0.31 -13.53 -13.23
C SER A 178 0.71 -12.43 -13.54
N VAL A 179 1.74 -12.25 -12.69
CA VAL A 179 2.87 -11.34 -12.96
C VAL A 179 3.80 -11.96 -14.01
N GLY A 180 4.26 -13.20 -13.79
CA GLY A 180 4.95 -14.04 -14.78
C GLY A 180 6.21 -13.41 -15.38
N TYR A 181 7.20 -13.01 -14.58
CA TYR A 181 8.45 -12.42 -15.11
C TYR A 181 9.19 -13.33 -16.10
N GLY A 182 9.07 -14.66 -15.97
CA GLY A 182 9.69 -15.63 -16.89
C GLY A 182 11.18 -15.87 -16.64
N ASP A 183 11.72 -15.35 -15.56
CA ASP A 183 13.10 -15.54 -15.12
C ASP A 183 13.37 -16.95 -14.57
N ILE A 184 12.35 -17.56 -13.97
CA ILE A 184 12.34 -18.96 -13.54
C ILE A 184 11.11 -19.64 -14.17
N ILE A 185 11.35 -20.71 -14.94
CA ILE A 185 10.29 -21.46 -15.63
C ILE A 185 10.52 -22.98 -15.47
N PRO A 186 9.46 -23.80 -15.41
CA PRO A 186 9.63 -25.26 -15.43
C PRO A 186 10.09 -25.74 -16.80
N LEU A 187 11.08 -26.64 -16.79
CA LEU A 187 11.70 -27.18 -18.00
C LEU A 187 11.13 -28.55 -18.38
N THR A 188 10.69 -29.34 -17.39
CA THR A 188 10.12 -30.66 -17.63
C THR A 188 8.67 -30.61 -18.09
N ASN A 189 8.23 -31.63 -18.80
CA ASN A 189 6.81 -31.77 -19.19
C ASN A 189 5.90 -31.88 -17.96
N VAL A 190 6.37 -32.51 -16.88
CA VAL A 190 5.64 -32.61 -15.61
C VAL A 190 5.50 -31.24 -14.97
N GLY A 191 6.59 -30.48 -14.87
CA GLY A 191 6.55 -29.10 -14.33
C GLY A 191 5.62 -28.20 -15.16
N ARG A 192 5.65 -28.32 -16.48
CA ARG A 192 4.74 -27.56 -17.38
C ARG A 192 3.27 -27.96 -17.17
N ALA A 193 2.96 -29.24 -16.98
CA ALA A 193 1.60 -29.71 -16.68
C ALA A 193 1.11 -29.16 -15.32
N ILE A 194 1.97 -29.20 -14.29
CA ILE A 194 1.69 -28.60 -12.99
C ILE A 194 1.43 -27.10 -13.15
N SER A 195 2.23 -26.37 -13.92
CA SER A 195 2.03 -24.95 -14.20
C SER A 195 0.67 -24.66 -14.81
N MET A 196 0.27 -25.39 -15.83
CA MET A 196 -1.02 -25.20 -16.49
C MET A 196 -2.19 -25.37 -15.52
N ILE A 197 -2.20 -26.47 -14.76
CA ILE A 197 -3.27 -26.75 -13.79
C ILE A 197 -3.27 -25.69 -12.68
N SER A 198 -2.10 -25.39 -12.12
CA SER A 198 -1.96 -24.41 -11.03
C SER A 198 -2.38 -23.02 -11.46
N SER A 199 -2.05 -22.60 -12.67
CA SER A 199 -2.45 -21.28 -13.18
C SER A 199 -3.96 -21.15 -13.35
N LEU A 200 -4.63 -22.17 -13.85
CA LEU A 200 -6.10 -22.17 -13.99
C LEU A 200 -6.80 -22.03 -12.63
N VAL A 201 -6.35 -22.81 -11.65
CA VAL A 201 -6.89 -22.71 -10.28
C VAL A 201 -6.51 -21.39 -9.63
N GLY A 202 -5.27 -20.92 -9.85
CA GLY A 202 -4.76 -19.64 -9.31
C GLY A 202 -5.61 -18.44 -9.74
N VAL A 203 -5.97 -18.35 -11.03
CA VAL A 203 -6.86 -17.30 -11.54
C VAL A 203 -8.21 -17.31 -10.81
N ALA A 204 -8.80 -18.48 -10.60
CA ALA A 204 -10.07 -18.61 -9.88
C ALA A 204 -9.94 -18.14 -8.42
N VAL A 205 -8.89 -18.55 -7.72
CA VAL A 205 -8.65 -18.18 -6.31
C VAL A 205 -8.42 -16.68 -6.15
N ILE A 206 -7.69 -16.04 -7.08
CA ILE A 206 -7.42 -14.59 -7.04
C ILE A 206 -8.65 -13.77 -7.41
N ALA A 207 -9.52 -14.27 -8.27
CA ALA A 207 -10.76 -13.58 -8.64
C ALA A 207 -11.72 -13.41 -7.46
N LEU A 208 -11.70 -14.28 -6.46
CA LEU A 208 -12.61 -14.26 -5.32
C LEU A 208 -12.46 -12.98 -4.46
N PRO A 209 -11.27 -12.59 -3.95
CA PRO A 209 -11.11 -11.35 -3.19
C PRO A 209 -11.50 -10.11 -4.00
N SER A 210 -11.15 -10.08 -5.29
CA SER A 210 -11.50 -8.98 -6.20
C SER A 210 -13.02 -8.84 -6.34
N GLY A 211 -13.73 -9.95 -6.51
CA GLY A 211 -15.19 -9.98 -6.59
C GLY A 211 -15.86 -9.45 -5.31
N VAL A 212 -15.40 -9.89 -4.14
CA VAL A 212 -15.92 -9.44 -2.84
C VAL A 212 -15.72 -7.93 -2.65
N ILE A 213 -14.52 -7.43 -2.94
CA ILE A 213 -14.22 -5.99 -2.82
C ILE A 213 -15.12 -5.19 -3.77
N THR A 214 -15.26 -5.62 -5.02
CA THR A 214 -16.07 -4.94 -6.03
C THR A 214 -17.54 -4.91 -5.63
N ALA A 215 -18.11 -6.04 -5.22
CA ALA A 215 -19.51 -6.12 -4.81
C ALA A 215 -19.79 -5.23 -3.59
N SER A 216 -18.94 -5.30 -2.57
CA SER A 216 -19.10 -4.50 -1.35
C SER A 216 -18.89 -3.00 -1.60
N TYR A 217 -17.99 -2.64 -2.52
CA TYR A 217 -17.78 -1.26 -2.94
C TYR A 217 -19.02 -0.68 -3.64
N LEU A 218 -19.60 -1.42 -4.58
CA LEU A 218 -20.81 -1.01 -5.29
C LEU A 218 -22.00 -0.87 -4.34
N ASP A 219 -22.15 -1.78 -3.37
CA ASP A 219 -23.19 -1.68 -2.33
C ASP A 219 -23.04 -0.41 -1.51
N GLU A 220 -21.84 -0.08 -1.08
CA GLU A 220 -21.58 1.13 -0.29
C GLU A 220 -21.81 2.42 -1.10
N VAL A 221 -21.47 2.43 -2.39
CA VAL A 221 -21.76 3.56 -3.30
C VAL A 221 -23.27 3.75 -3.47
N ARG A 222 -24.01 2.66 -3.64
CA ARG A 222 -25.50 2.72 -3.75
C ARG A 222 -26.14 3.30 -2.50
N LYS A 223 -25.71 2.88 -1.31
CA LYS A 223 -26.17 3.42 -0.03
C LYS A 223 -25.90 4.92 0.12
N LEU A 224 -24.76 5.39 -0.37
CA LEU A 224 -24.44 6.81 -0.33
C LEU A 224 -25.30 7.64 -1.26
N ARG A 225 -25.68 7.10 -2.44
CA ARG A 225 -26.58 7.76 -3.40
C ARG A 225 -28.01 7.86 -2.85
N SER A 226 -28.57 6.73 -2.37
CA SER A 226 -29.91 6.71 -1.79
C SER A 226 -30.08 7.73 -0.67
N LYS A 227 -29.09 7.80 0.27
CA LYS A 227 -29.11 8.81 1.35
C LYS A 227 -29.03 10.25 0.85
N LYS A 228 -28.47 10.49 -0.32
CA LYS A 228 -28.41 11.84 -0.89
C LYS A 228 -29.77 12.22 -1.50
N ASP A 229 -30.42 11.25 -2.14
CA ASP A 229 -31.74 11.46 -2.78
C ASP A 229 -32.85 11.66 -1.73
N ASP A 230 -32.77 10.97 -0.56
CA ASP A 230 -33.71 11.13 0.56
C ASP A 230 -33.56 12.49 1.30
N ASN A 231 -32.46 13.21 1.13
CA ASN A 231 -32.17 14.49 1.77
C ASN A 231 -32.27 15.70 0.83
N SER A 232 -32.65 15.50 -0.45
CA SER A 232 -32.90 16.54 -1.43
C SER A 232 -34.36 16.71 -1.72
#